data_9aac8c1b6403e0ce1605240d0019aaf4
#
_entry.id   9aac8c1b6403e0ce1605240d0019aaf4
#
_cell.length_a   1.000
_cell.length_b   1.000
_cell.length_c   1.000
_cell.angle_alpha   90.00
_cell.angle_beta   90.00
_cell.angle_gamma   90.00
#
_symmetry.space_group_name_H-M   'P 1'
#
loop_
_entity.id
_entity.type
_entity.pdbx_description
1 polymer ?
#
loop_
_entity_poly.entity_id
_entity_poly.type
_entity_poly.pdbx_seq_one_letter_code
_entity_poly.pdbx_strand_id
1 'polypeptide(L)'
;MLDRSFIRQSAAAAGFDLCGVAPCRHLVRNEQFFRRWLGDGRHASLGYLERNLDKRFDVRRLVEGAQTVVVCAVGYKNGLSDGYPDDFRAKIASYALTADYHATIKGMLGDLFGRLRAAEPALAGRAFVDSAPLVEKQLAVEAGLGWIGRQSLLVTPRHGTYVLLGELLLTDEADAYDAPFEGSRCGRCRNCIESCPTGAIVAPKVIDTGRCISCHTIEKVPSEAVSYTHLRAHETGRNL
;
A
#
# COMPACT_ATOMS: atom_id res chain seq x y z
N MET A 1 18.40 -6.60 19.77
CA MET A 1 17.50 -5.43 19.59
C MET A 1 18.04 -4.64 18.42
N LEU A 2 17.19 -4.34 17.44
CA LEU A 2 17.59 -3.73 16.17
C LEU A 2 17.70 -2.20 16.31
N ASP A 3 18.83 -1.65 15.85
CA ASP A 3 19.00 -0.19 15.76
C ASP A 3 18.13 0.35 14.61
N ARG A 4 17.15 1.19 14.94
CA ARG A 4 16.26 1.84 13.97
C ARG A 4 17.03 2.68 12.94
N SER A 5 18.10 3.35 13.36
CA SER A 5 18.91 4.17 12.45
C SER A 5 19.62 3.29 11.43
N PHE A 6 20.12 2.13 11.86
CA PHE A 6 20.73 1.14 10.98
C PHE A 6 19.72 0.52 10.00
N ILE A 7 18.48 0.23 10.47
CA ILE A 7 17.39 -0.23 9.59
C ILE A 7 17.16 0.79 8.47
N ARG A 8 17.01 2.08 8.81
CA ARG A 8 16.76 3.14 7.83
C ARG A 8 17.91 3.34 6.85
N GLN A 9 19.14 3.31 7.33
CA GLN A 9 20.35 3.39 6.48
C GLN A 9 20.41 2.21 5.53
N SER A 10 20.15 1.00 6.01
CA SER A 10 20.11 -0.21 5.22
C SER A 10 19.01 -0.20 4.16
N ALA A 11 17.82 0.33 4.50
CA ALA A 11 16.74 0.51 3.56
C ALA A 11 17.09 1.51 2.45
N ALA A 12 17.68 2.65 2.80
CA ALA A 12 18.17 3.64 1.83
C ALA A 12 19.27 3.04 0.93
N ALA A 13 20.19 2.26 1.48
CA ALA A 13 21.22 1.58 0.72
C ALA A 13 20.68 0.46 -0.18
N ALA A 14 19.53 -0.12 0.15
CA ALA A 14 18.79 -1.05 -0.70
C ALA A 14 17.94 -0.36 -1.78
N GLY A 15 17.90 0.99 -1.80
CA GLY A 15 17.25 1.79 -2.83
C GLY A 15 15.84 2.28 -2.48
N PHE A 16 15.37 2.13 -1.25
CA PHE A 16 14.07 2.65 -0.83
C PHE A 16 14.11 4.17 -0.60
N ASP A 17 13.07 4.86 -1.05
CA ASP A 17 12.90 6.31 -0.86
C ASP A 17 12.42 6.66 0.55
N LEU A 18 11.60 5.79 1.14
CA LEU A 18 11.03 5.96 2.48
C LEU A 18 11.14 4.66 3.25
N CYS A 19 11.40 4.78 4.55
CA CYS A 19 11.43 3.66 5.49
C CYS A 19 10.92 4.13 6.85
N GLY A 20 10.02 3.35 7.43
CA GLY A 20 9.52 3.53 8.78
C GLY A 20 9.46 2.20 9.54
N VAL A 21 9.56 2.29 10.85
CA VAL A 21 9.64 1.15 11.76
C VAL A 21 8.53 1.25 12.79
N ALA A 22 7.68 0.23 12.88
CA ALA A 22 6.57 0.17 13.83
C ALA A 22 6.54 -1.15 14.60
N PRO A 23 5.94 -1.20 15.80
CA PRO A 23 5.75 -2.45 16.51
C PRO A 23 4.68 -3.30 15.83
N CYS A 24 4.87 -4.62 15.82
CA CYS A 24 3.83 -5.55 15.42
C CYS A 24 2.71 -5.55 16.46
N ARG A 25 1.52 -5.13 16.06
CA ARG A 25 0.34 -5.09 16.93
C ARG A 25 -0.95 -5.38 16.19
N HIS A 26 -1.97 -5.76 16.92
CA HIS A 26 -3.31 -5.93 16.36
C HIS A 26 -3.96 -4.56 16.07
N LEU A 27 -4.34 -4.34 14.83
CA LEU A 27 -4.96 -3.11 14.36
C LEU A 27 -6.50 -3.16 14.53
N VAL A 28 -6.95 -3.22 15.80
CA VAL A 28 -8.35 -3.45 16.21
C VAL A 28 -9.32 -2.47 15.56
N ARG A 29 -9.00 -1.17 15.54
CA ARG A 29 -9.87 -0.15 14.95
C ARG A 29 -10.06 -0.33 13.45
N ASN A 30 -8.99 -0.72 12.75
CA ASN A 30 -9.01 -0.97 11.32
C ASN A 30 -9.80 -2.24 11.00
N GLU A 31 -9.65 -3.28 11.81
CA GLU A 31 -10.44 -4.51 11.68
C GLU A 31 -11.93 -4.23 11.86
N GLN A 32 -12.32 -3.49 12.90
CA GLN A 32 -13.72 -3.11 13.14
C GLN A 32 -14.31 -2.30 11.99
N PHE A 33 -13.55 -1.35 11.43
CA PHE A 33 -13.96 -0.60 10.25
C PHE A 33 -14.15 -1.53 9.05
N PHE A 34 -13.20 -2.41 8.79
CA PHE A 34 -13.23 -3.32 7.65
C PHE A 34 -14.36 -4.34 7.73
N ARG A 35 -14.63 -4.87 8.92
CA ARG A 35 -15.78 -5.77 9.15
C ARG A 35 -17.12 -5.10 8.88
N ARG A 36 -17.28 -3.84 9.29
CA ARG A 36 -18.48 -3.06 8.91
C ARG A 36 -18.58 -2.85 7.41
N TRP A 37 -17.48 -2.49 6.77
CA TRP A 37 -17.40 -2.31 5.33
C TRP A 37 -17.76 -3.59 4.55
N LEU A 38 -17.32 -4.76 5.03
CA LEU A 38 -17.73 -6.07 4.51
C LEU A 38 -19.23 -6.33 4.74
N GLY A 39 -19.72 -6.07 5.95
CA GLY A 39 -21.13 -6.23 6.32
C GLY A 39 -22.07 -5.36 5.48
N ASP A 40 -21.60 -4.19 5.02
CA ASP A 40 -22.31 -3.32 4.08
C ASP A 40 -22.30 -3.86 2.63
N GLY A 41 -21.64 -5.00 2.35
CA GLY A 41 -21.51 -5.57 1.01
C GLY A 41 -20.62 -4.77 0.06
N ARG A 42 -19.80 -3.84 0.57
CA ARG A 42 -19.02 -2.92 -0.27
C ARG A 42 -17.83 -3.56 -0.97
N HIS A 43 -17.47 -4.78 -0.62
CA HIS A 43 -16.44 -5.59 -1.28
C HIS A 43 -16.96 -6.20 -2.60
N ALA A 44 -18.26 -6.10 -2.90
CA ALA A 44 -18.89 -6.63 -4.09
C ALA A 44 -18.55 -8.13 -4.30
N SER A 45 -17.95 -8.50 -5.42
CA SER A 45 -17.57 -9.89 -5.72
C SER A 45 -16.16 -10.29 -5.25
N LEU A 46 -15.47 -9.43 -4.49
CA LEU A 46 -14.11 -9.70 -4.01
C LEU A 46 -14.13 -10.58 -2.74
N GLY A 47 -14.65 -11.81 -2.84
CA GLY A 47 -14.81 -12.74 -1.71
C GLY A 47 -13.50 -13.11 -1.00
N TYR A 48 -12.33 -12.92 -1.62
CA TYR A 48 -11.04 -13.11 -0.95
C TYR A 48 -10.80 -12.12 0.20
N LEU A 49 -11.49 -10.97 0.21
CA LEU A 49 -11.40 -9.98 1.28
C LEU A 49 -12.07 -10.44 2.58
N GLU A 50 -12.96 -11.40 2.52
CA GLU A 50 -13.60 -12.00 3.71
C GLU A 50 -12.67 -13.00 4.43
N ARG A 51 -11.61 -13.46 3.75
CA ARG A 51 -10.71 -14.50 4.25
C ARG A 51 -9.53 -13.90 5.01
N ASN A 52 -9.01 -14.69 5.96
CA ASN A 52 -7.79 -14.37 6.73
C ASN A 52 -7.86 -13.01 7.46
N LEU A 53 -9.02 -12.62 7.95
CA LEU A 53 -9.19 -11.35 8.67
C LEU A 53 -8.31 -11.27 9.90
N ASP A 54 -8.15 -12.39 10.60
CA ASP A 54 -7.30 -12.51 11.76
C ASP A 54 -5.82 -12.21 11.47
N LYS A 55 -5.32 -12.65 10.32
CA LYS A 55 -3.95 -12.40 9.86
C LYS A 55 -3.80 -10.99 9.29
N ARG A 56 -4.85 -10.52 8.61
CA ARG A 56 -4.85 -9.22 7.93
C ARG A 56 -4.62 -8.05 8.87
N PHE A 57 -5.17 -8.13 10.07
CA PHE A 57 -5.08 -7.07 11.06
C PHE A 57 -4.13 -7.35 12.22
N ASP A 58 -3.57 -8.57 12.29
CA ASP A 58 -2.54 -8.94 13.25
C ASP A 58 -1.40 -9.68 12.55
N VAL A 59 -0.39 -8.94 12.16
CA VAL A 59 0.77 -9.45 11.41
C VAL A 59 1.58 -10.50 12.16
N ARG A 60 1.43 -10.58 13.50
CA ARG A 60 2.07 -11.62 14.34
C ARG A 60 1.56 -13.01 14.00
N ARG A 61 0.38 -13.10 13.37
CA ARG A 61 -0.19 -14.36 12.88
C ARG A 61 0.34 -14.80 11.51
N LEU A 62 1.12 -13.97 10.85
CA LEU A 62 1.80 -14.27 9.58
C LEU A 62 3.23 -14.76 9.78
N VAL A 63 3.90 -14.23 10.81
CA VAL A 63 5.25 -14.61 11.19
C VAL A 63 5.27 -14.81 12.70
N GLU A 64 5.48 -16.04 13.14
CA GLU A 64 5.57 -16.38 14.55
C GLU A 64 6.73 -15.63 15.20
N GLY A 65 6.47 -15.03 16.37
CA GLY A 65 7.46 -14.24 17.08
C GLY A 65 7.74 -12.84 16.49
N ALA A 66 6.99 -12.41 15.47
CA ALA A 66 7.18 -11.07 14.90
C ALA A 66 6.93 -9.97 15.93
N GLN A 67 7.91 -9.07 16.09
CA GLN A 67 7.86 -7.95 17.02
C GLN A 67 7.94 -6.60 16.30
N THR A 68 8.68 -6.54 15.19
CA THR A 68 8.90 -5.31 14.42
C THR A 68 8.40 -5.45 13.00
N VAL A 69 7.68 -4.45 12.49
CA VAL A 69 7.41 -4.27 11.06
C VAL A 69 8.20 -3.09 10.53
N VAL A 70 9.01 -3.35 9.51
CA VAL A 70 9.68 -2.32 8.72
C VAL A 70 8.86 -2.13 7.45
N VAL A 71 8.36 -0.92 7.23
CA VAL A 71 7.60 -0.56 6.03
C VAL A 71 8.47 0.32 5.16
N CYS A 72 8.69 -0.12 3.93
CA CYS A 72 9.48 0.59 2.95
C CYS A 72 8.61 1.04 1.77
N ALA A 73 8.99 2.13 1.13
CA ALA A 73 8.30 2.63 -0.04
C ALA A 73 9.26 3.11 -1.13
N VAL A 74 8.85 2.89 -2.38
CA VAL A 74 9.53 3.41 -3.58
C VAL A 74 8.56 4.31 -4.34
N GLY A 75 9.00 5.51 -4.69
CA GLY A 75 8.26 6.42 -5.56
C GLY A 75 8.34 5.96 -7.02
N TYR A 76 7.19 5.83 -7.68
CA TYR A 76 7.14 5.39 -9.08
C TYR A 76 6.71 6.48 -10.07
N LYS A 77 6.52 7.71 -9.61
CA LYS A 77 6.19 8.82 -10.51
C LYS A 77 7.34 9.06 -11.47
N ASN A 78 7.07 8.94 -12.75
CA ASN A 78 8.04 9.18 -13.82
C ASN A 78 7.41 10.06 -14.91
N GLY A 79 8.24 10.69 -15.74
CA GLY A 79 7.77 11.57 -16.83
C GLY A 79 7.18 10.83 -18.03
N LEU A 80 7.25 9.50 -18.08
CA LEU A 80 6.72 8.72 -19.21
C LEU A 80 5.19 8.81 -19.30
N SER A 81 4.52 8.85 -18.14
CA SER A 81 3.06 8.98 -18.09
C SER A 81 2.55 10.38 -18.45
N ASP A 82 3.41 11.40 -18.39
CA ASP A 82 3.07 12.78 -18.69
C ASP A 82 3.21 13.11 -20.18
N GLY A 83 3.84 12.23 -20.95
CA GLY A 83 4.18 12.41 -22.39
C GLY A 83 3.25 11.69 -23.37
N TYR A 84 2.09 11.18 -22.95
CA TYR A 84 1.17 10.57 -23.91
C TYR A 84 0.60 11.60 -24.89
N PRO A 85 0.70 11.36 -26.22
CA PRO A 85 0.03 12.17 -27.20
C PRO A 85 -1.48 12.21 -26.98
N ASP A 86 -2.14 13.33 -27.31
CA ASP A 86 -3.58 13.50 -27.05
C ASP A 86 -4.46 12.51 -27.83
N ASP A 87 -3.96 12.02 -28.97
CA ASP A 87 -4.60 11.02 -29.83
C ASP A 87 -4.34 9.58 -29.39
N PHE A 88 -3.56 9.36 -28.32
CA PHE A 88 -3.25 8.03 -27.82
C PHE A 88 -4.49 7.41 -27.17
N ARG A 89 -5.02 6.34 -27.78
CA ARG A 89 -6.29 5.73 -27.36
C ARG A 89 -6.24 5.00 -26.01
N ALA A 90 -5.05 4.58 -25.59
CA ALA A 90 -4.87 3.84 -24.34
C ALA A 90 -3.73 4.45 -23.52
N LYS A 91 -4.02 4.84 -22.27
CA LYS A 91 -3.00 5.35 -21.34
C LYS A 91 -2.71 4.26 -20.31
N ILE A 92 -1.44 3.87 -20.21
CA ILE A 92 -0.99 2.89 -19.23
C ILE A 92 -0.69 3.61 -17.91
N ALA A 93 -1.12 3.06 -16.79
CA ALA A 93 -0.84 3.63 -15.47
C ALA A 93 0.68 3.68 -15.20
N SER A 94 1.16 4.75 -14.57
CA SER A 94 2.59 5.01 -14.35
C SER A 94 3.34 3.83 -13.70
N TYR A 95 2.70 3.13 -12.77
CA TYR A 95 3.33 1.98 -12.10
C TYR A 95 3.58 0.80 -13.05
N ALA A 96 2.81 0.69 -14.13
CA ALA A 96 2.92 -0.38 -15.11
C ALA A 96 3.90 -0.05 -16.27
N LEU A 97 4.49 1.15 -16.28
CA LEU A 97 5.50 1.59 -17.26
C LEU A 97 6.93 1.24 -16.83
N THR A 98 7.09 0.55 -15.72
CA THR A 98 8.37 0.11 -15.18
C THR A 98 8.49 -1.41 -15.20
N ALA A 99 9.65 -1.94 -14.80
CA ALA A 99 9.81 -3.36 -14.55
C ALA A 99 8.82 -3.84 -13.47
N ASP A 100 8.55 -5.16 -13.44
CA ASP A 100 7.67 -5.75 -12.42
C ASP A 100 8.13 -5.35 -11.01
N TYR A 101 7.31 -4.52 -10.36
CA TYR A 101 7.62 -4.00 -9.03
C TYR A 101 7.64 -5.07 -7.96
N HIS A 102 6.89 -6.16 -8.12
CA HIS A 102 6.89 -7.26 -7.14
C HIS A 102 8.29 -7.89 -7.04
N ALA A 103 8.90 -8.18 -8.19
CA ALA A 103 10.26 -8.73 -8.23
C ALA A 103 11.29 -7.71 -7.74
N THR A 104 11.16 -6.45 -8.16
CA THR A 104 12.07 -5.37 -7.80
C THR A 104 12.06 -5.11 -6.29
N ILE A 105 10.88 -4.85 -5.70
CA ILE A 105 10.74 -4.55 -4.27
C ILE A 105 11.13 -5.77 -3.42
N LYS A 106 10.78 -6.99 -3.87
CA LYS A 106 11.19 -8.20 -3.18
C LYS A 106 12.71 -8.36 -3.15
N GLY A 107 13.39 -8.04 -4.23
CA GLY A 107 14.86 -8.00 -4.29
C GLY A 107 15.43 -6.97 -3.31
N MET A 108 14.91 -5.75 -3.32
CA MET A 108 15.32 -4.67 -2.41
C MET A 108 15.09 -5.04 -0.93
N LEU A 109 13.96 -5.67 -0.60
CA LEU A 109 13.71 -6.19 0.76
C LEU A 109 14.65 -7.32 1.13
N GLY A 110 15.03 -8.16 0.17
CA GLY A 110 16.05 -9.20 0.35
C GLY A 110 17.42 -8.61 0.68
N ASP A 111 17.83 -7.56 -0.01
CA ASP A 111 19.08 -6.83 0.26
C ASP A 111 19.06 -6.15 1.62
N LEU A 112 17.95 -5.49 1.97
CA LEU A 112 17.75 -4.92 3.30
C LEU A 112 17.87 -6.00 4.38
N PHE A 113 17.15 -7.10 4.25
CA PHE A 113 17.17 -8.18 5.22
C PHE A 113 18.57 -8.82 5.33
N GLY A 114 19.27 -9.01 4.21
CA GLY A 114 20.64 -9.49 4.18
C GLY A 114 21.60 -8.61 4.98
N ARG A 115 21.48 -7.27 4.86
CA ARG A 115 22.28 -6.31 5.62
C ARG A 115 21.99 -6.38 7.12
N LEU A 116 20.71 -6.50 7.50
CA LEU A 116 20.31 -6.64 8.90
C LEU A 116 20.84 -7.94 9.50
N ARG A 117 20.77 -9.06 8.76
CA ARG A 117 21.30 -10.35 9.19
C ARG A 117 22.81 -10.40 9.24
N ALA A 118 23.52 -9.59 8.47
CA ALA A 118 24.97 -9.48 8.57
C ALA A 118 25.41 -8.89 9.93
N ALA A 119 24.58 -7.98 10.49
CA ALA A 119 24.80 -7.40 11.82
C ALA A 119 24.25 -8.29 12.94
N GLU A 120 23.09 -8.92 12.72
CA GLU A 120 22.38 -9.78 13.68
C GLU A 120 22.09 -11.15 13.05
N PRO A 121 23.05 -12.10 13.07
CA PRO A 121 22.92 -13.38 12.35
C PRO A 121 21.74 -14.26 12.79
N ALA A 122 21.26 -14.10 14.04
CA ALA A 122 20.12 -14.84 14.58
C ALA A 122 18.77 -14.23 14.15
N LEU A 123 18.76 -13.06 13.52
CA LEU A 123 17.55 -12.36 13.12
C LEU A 123 16.75 -13.20 12.13
N ALA A 124 15.49 -13.48 12.48
CA ALA A 124 14.51 -14.11 11.61
C ALA A 124 13.48 -13.09 11.14
N GLY A 125 12.85 -13.38 10.01
CA GLY A 125 11.84 -12.48 9.47
C GLY A 125 11.39 -12.92 8.09
N ARG A 126 10.41 -12.17 7.55
CA ARG A 126 9.84 -12.45 6.22
C ARG A 126 9.44 -11.16 5.53
N ALA A 127 9.78 -11.08 4.24
CA ALA A 127 9.41 -9.99 3.35
C ALA A 127 8.06 -10.25 2.68
N PHE A 128 7.29 -9.19 2.47
CA PHE A 128 5.99 -9.19 1.81
C PHE A 128 5.92 -8.04 0.80
N VAL A 129 5.25 -8.29 -0.31
CA VAL A 129 4.94 -7.32 -1.36
C VAL A 129 3.61 -7.72 -1.96
N ASP A 130 2.54 -6.97 -1.73
CA ASP A 130 1.18 -7.07 -2.33
C ASP A 130 0.49 -8.46 -2.30
N SER A 131 1.20 -9.54 -2.05
CA SER A 131 0.67 -10.92 -2.19
C SER A 131 0.18 -11.57 -0.89
N ALA A 132 0.22 -10.86 0.24
CA ALA A 132 -0.17 -11.37 1.55
C ALA A 132 -1.42 -10.69 2.11
N PRO A 133 -2.14 -11.32 3.04
CA PRO A 133 -3.25 -10.67 3.71
C PRO A 133 -2.74 -9.63 4.74
N LEU A 134 -2.18 -8.54 4.24
CA LEU A 134 -1.71 -7.39 5.00
C LEU A 134 -2.53 -6.15 4.68
N VAL A 135 -2.63 -5.24 5.63
CA VAL A 135 -3.16 -3.89 5.42
C VAL A 135 -1.99 -2.92 5.25
N GLU A 136 -1.19 -3.12 4.19
CA GLU A 136 0.07 -2.44 3.91
C GLU A 136 0.00 -0.92 4.11
N LYS A 137 -1.01 -0.28 3.52
CA LYS A 137 -1.22 1.18 3.66
C LYS A 137 -1.43 1.62 5.10
N GLN A 138 -2.08 0.80 5.92
CA GLN A 138 -2.25 1.12 7.33
C GLN A 138 -0.97 0.87 8.13
N LEU A 139 -0.23 -0.18 7.82
CA LEU A 139 1.11 -0.39 8.41
C LEU A 139 2.05 0.77 8.08
N ALA A 140 1.95 1.32 6.87
CA ALA A 140 2.71 2.52 6.49
C ALA A 140 2.31 3.76 7.32
N VAL A 141 1.03 3.90 7.68
CA VAL A 141 0.57 4.96 8.62
C VAL A 141 1.15 4.73 10.01
N GLU A 142 1.10 3.49 10.52
CA GLU A 142 1.67 3.12 11.82
C GLU A 142 3.19 3.36 11.88
N ALA A 143 3.88 3.18 10.75
CA ALA A 143 5.31 3.45 10.59
C ALA A 143 5.64 4.91 10.21
N GLY A 144 4.66 5.82 10.27
CA GLY A 144 4.87 7.26 10.08
C GLY A 144 5.11 7.74 8.65
N LEU A 145 4.89 6.91 7.62
CA LEU A 145 5.18 7.26 6.23
C LEU A 145 4.20 8.30 5.64
N GLY A 146 2.99 8.37 6.18
CA GLY A 146 1.95 9.26 5.66
C GLY A 146 0.57 8.96 6.24
N TRP A 147 -0.46 9.44 5.60
CA TRP A 147 -1.85 9.28 6.04
C TRP A 147 -2.72 8.62 4.98
N ILE A 148 -3.84 8.03 5.38
CA ILE A 148 -4.85 7.57 4.43
C ILE A 148 -5.67 8.74 3.93
N GLY A 149 -5.59 9.00 2.64
CA GLY A 149 -6.38 10.02 1.94
C GLY A 149 -7.87 9.66 1.86
N ARG A 150 -8.70 10.60 1.40
CA ARG A 150 -10.14 10.37 1.22
C ARG A 150 -10.45 9.27 0.21
N GLN A 151 -9.54 9.01 -0.73
CA GLN A 151 -9.62 7.95 -1.75
C GLN A 151 -9.13 6.59 -1.26
N SER A 152 -8.85 6.43 0.04
CA SER A 152 -8.36 5.18 0.66
C SER A 152 -6.95 4.75 0.22
N LEU A 153 -6.16 5.63 -0.39
CA LEU A 153 -4.75 5.41 -0.67
C LEU A 153 -3.88 6.03 0.42
N LEU A 154 -2.67 5.48 0.59
CA LEU A 154 -1.62 6.16 1.35
C LEU A 154 -1.21 7.43 0.61
N VAL A 155 -1.09 8.53 1.33
CA VAL A 155 -0.54 9.80 0.84
C VAL A 155 0.71 10.11 1.66
N THR A 156 1.85 10.13 1.02
CA THR A 156 3.12 10.49 1.64
C THR A 156 3.43 11.97 1.41
N PRO A 157 4.13 12.65 2.34
CA PRO A 157 4.47 14.07 2.17
C PRO A 157 5.35 14.35 0.93
N ARG A 158 6.22 13.39 0.56
CA ARG A 158 7.21 13.56 -0.49
C ARG A 158 6.72 13.11 -1.87
N HIS A 159 6.04 11.96 -1.95
CA HIS A 159 5.67 11.32 -3.21
C HIS A 159 4.15 11.32 -3.47
N GLY A 160 3.35 11.94 -2.58
CA GLY A 160 1.89 11.87 -2.69
C GLY A 160 1.42 10.40 -2.62
N THR A 161 0.59 10.00 -3.58
CA THR A 161 0.07 8.62 -3.71
C THR A 161 0.92 7.74 -4.62
N TYR A 162 1.97 8.27 -5.23
CA TYR A 162 2.82 7.56 -6.20
C TYR A 162 3.91 6.74 -5.51
N VAL A 163 3.50 5.82 -4.62
CA VAL A 163 4.40 4.92 -3.91
C VAL A 163 3.95 3.48 -4.01
N LEU A 164 4.90 2.57 -4.15
CA LEU A 164 4.74 1.14 -4.01
C LEU A 164 5.33 0.73 -2.66
N LEU A 165 4.66 -0.18 -1.97
CA LEU A 165 5.00 -0.58 -0.61
C LEU A 165 5.66 -1.96 -0.58
N GLY A 166 6.43 -2.20 0.46
CA GLY A 166 6.94 -3.51 0.81
C GLY A 166 7.24 -3.56 2.30
N GLU A 167 6.96 -4.69 2.93
CA GLU A 167 7.09 -4.90 4.36
C GLU A 167 8.08 -6.01 4.67
N LEU A 168 8.82 -5.80 5.77
CA LEU A 168 9.66 -6.80 6.38
C LEU A 168 9.23 -6.99 7.83
N LEU A 169 8.68 -8.17 8.15
CA LEU A 169 8.34 -8.54 9.52
C LEU A 169 9.55 -9.22 10.16
N LEU A 170 9.96 -8.74 11.32
CA LEU A 170 11.17 -9.19 12.04
C LEU A 170 10.80 -9.70 13.43
N THR A 171 11.53 -10.72 13.89
CA THR A 171 11.31 -11.34 15.20
C THR A 171 11.90 -10.57 16.37
N ASP A 172 12.81 -9.64 16.10
CA ASP A 172 13.46 -8.83 17.12
C ASP A 172 12.75 -7.47 17.30
N GLU A 173 12.76 -6.96 18.51
CA GLU A 173 12.36 -5.58 18.79
C GLU A 173 13.37 -4.58 18.25
N ALA A 174 12.88 -3.43 17.79
CA ALA A 174 13.71 -2.27 17.53
C ALA A 174 13.94 -1.46 18.80
N ASP A 175 15.07 -0.76 18.86
CA ASP A 175 15.44 0.15 19.96
C ASP A 175 14.48 1.34 20.07
N ALA A 176 13.87 1.73 18.95
CA ALA A 176 12.86 2.76 18.88
C ALA A 176 11.91 2.51 17.69
N TYR A 177 10.68 3.00 17.82
CA TYR A 177 9.66 2.97 16.79
C TYR A 177 9.30 4.37 16.33
N ASP A 178 8.82 4.48 15.10
CA ASP A 178 8.31 5.73 14.57
C ASP A 178 6.90 5.99 15.09
N ALA A 179 6.58 7.25 15.32
CA ALA A 179 5.22 7.63 15.68
C ALA A 179 4.29 7.46 14.48
N PRO A 180 3.09 6.89 14.69
CA PRO A 180 2.07 6.85 13.65
C PRO A 180 1.80 8.25 13.09
N PHE A 181 1.55 8.32 11.77
CA PHE A 181 1.21 9.59 11.17
C PHE A 181 -0.17 10.05 11.64
N GLU A 182 -0.19 11.11 12.44
CA GLU A 182 -1.42 11.61 13.02
C GLU A 182 -2.21 12.51 12.06
N GLY A 183 -3.53 12.29 12.05
CA GLY A 183 -4.46 13.12 11.30
C GLY A 183 -4.47 12.87 9.80
N SER A 184 -4.91 13.88 9.06
CA SER A 184 -4.96 13.88 7.60
C SER A 184 -4.72 15.29 7.09
N ARG A 185 -3.85 15.44 6.10
CA ARG A 185 -3.59 16.74 5.46
C ARG A 185 -4.51 17.01 4.26
N CYS A 186 -5.57 16.23 4.07
CA CYS A 186 -6.56 16.48 3.03
C CYS A 186 -7.34 17.79 3.25
N GLY A 187 -7.47 18.26 4.50
CA GLY A 187 -8.17 19.51 4.82
C GLY A 187 -9.56 19.57 4.20
N ARG A 188 -9.85 20.61 3.41
CA ARG A 188 -11.11 20.80 2.68
C ARG A 188 -11.10 20.19 1.27
N CYS A 189 -9.96 19.66 0.81
CA CYS A 189 -9.82 19.11 -0.54
C CYS A 189 -10.79 17.93 -0.76
N ARG A 190 -11.47 17.93 -1.90
CA ARG A 190 -12.41 16.89 -2.33
C ARG A 190 -12.12 16.37 -3.75
N ASN A 191 -11.02 16.77 -4.35
CA ASN A 191 -10.70 16.47 -5.75
C ASN A 191 -10.88 14.99 -6.10
N CYS A 192 -10.36 14.07 -5.28
CA CYS A 192 -10.47 12.64 -5.53
C CYS A 192 -11.94 12.14 -5.52
N ILE A 193 -12.81 12.73 -4.69
CA ILE A 193 -14.23 12.38 -4.61
C ILE A 193 -14.96 12.91 -5.84
N GLU A 194 -14.71 14.17 -6.19
CA GLU A 194 -15.39 14.87 -7.29
C GLU A 194 -14.92 14.38 -8.66
N SER A 195 -13.63 13.96 -8.77
CA SER A 195 -13.07 13.40 -10.00
C SER A 195 -13.40 11.92 -10.21
N CYS A 196 -14.00 11.22 -9.24
CA CYS A 196 -14.33 9.82 -9.40
C CYS A 196 -15.53 9.66 -10.36
N PRO A 197 -15.34 9.16 -11.60
CA PRO A 197 -16.39 9.18 -12.64
C PRO A 197 -17.55 8.24 -12.32
N THR A 198 -17.34 7.26 -11.44
CA THR A 198 -18.35 6.26 -11.05
C THR A 198 -18.94 6.52 -9.66
N GLY A 199 -18.44 7.54 -8.96
CA GLY A 199 -18.84 7.80 -7.58
C GLY A 199 -18.51 6.66 -6.61
N ALA A 200 -17.43 5.92 -6.87
CA ALA A 200 -17.01 4.79 -6.05
C ALA A 200 -16.55 5.22 -4.65
N ILE A 201 -16.09 6.45 -4.46
CA ILE A 201 -15.71 7.01 -3.16
C ILE A 201 -16.98 7.54 -2.49
N VAL A 202 -17.73 6.66 -1.84
CA VAL A 202 -19.05 6.95 -1.28
C VAL A 202 -19.01 7.80 0.00
N ALA A 203 -17.90 7.78 0.70
CA ALA A 203 -17.58 8.64 1.84
C ALA A 203 -16.05 8.73 1.98
N PRO A 204 -15.51 9.70 2.73
CA PRO A 204 -14.07 9.75 3.00
C PRO A 204 -13.53 8.41 3.53
N LYS A 205 -12.54 7.83 2.82
CA LYS A 205 -11.92 6.54 3.12
C LYS A 205 -12.83 5.31 2.92
N VAL A 206 -13.99 5.46 2.27
CA VAL A 206 -14.93 4.38 2.02
C VAL A 206 -15.12 4.20 0.51
N ILE A 207 -14.63 3.09 -0.01
CA ILE A 207 -14.78 2.71 -1.42
C ILE A 207 -15.87 1.66 -1.55
N ASP A 208 -16.78 1.86 -2.51
CA ASP A 208 -17.67 0.83 -3.01
C ASP A 208 -16.97 0.13 -4.20
N THR A 209 -16.48 -1.08 -3.99
CA THR A 209 -15.71 -1.79 -5.02
C THR A 209 -16.57 -2.20 -6.21
N GLY A 210 -17.87 -2.34 -6.02
CA GLY A 210 -18.81 -2.61 -7.11
C GLY A 210 -18.90 -1.48 -8.14
N ARG A 211 -18.47 -0.26 -7.73
CA ARG A 211 -18.39 0.92 -8.59
C ARG A 211 -16.96 1.29 -8.98
N CYS A 212 -15.96 0.64 -8.35
CA CYS A 212 -14.56 1.03 -8.52
C CYS A 212 -14.00 0.52 -9.85
N ILE A 213 -13.51 1.44 -10.68
CA ILE A 213 -12.90 1.11 -11.98
C ILE A 213 -11.71 0.16 -11.77
N SER A 214 -10.86 0.40 -10.78
CA SER A 214 -9.72 -0.49 -10.49
C SER A 214 -10.17 -1.92 -10.16
N CYS A 215 -11.28 -2.10 -9.45
CA CYS A 215 -11.84 -3.43 -9.20
C CYS A 215 -12.22 -4.12 -10.51
N HIS A 216 -12.82 -3.40 -11.45
CA HIS A 216 -13.27 -3.96 -12.72
C HIS A 216 -12.13 -4.20 -13.72
N THR A 217 -11.03 -3.46 -13.63
CA THR A 217 -9.92 -3.54 -14.59
C THR A 217 -8.75 -4.40 -14.11
N ILE A 218 -8.58 -4.56 -12.80
CA ILE A 218 -7.46 -5.29 -12.21
C ILE A 218 -7.92 -6.62 -11.62
N GLU A 219 -9.03 -6.60 -10.86
CA GLU A 219 -9.45 -7.74 -10.04
C GLU A 219 -10.42 -8.70 -10.75
N LYS A 220 -11.07 -8.25 -11.81
CA LYS A 220 -12.06 -9.03 -12.56
C LYS A 220 -11.64 -9.23 -14.00
N VAL A 221 -11.99 -10.40 -14.56
CA VAL A 221 -11.94 -10.59 -16.01
C VAL A 221 -12.93 -9.64 -16.66
N PRO A 222 -12.52 -8.82 -17.65
CA PRO A 222 -13.39 -7.86 -18.29
C PRO A 222 -14.62 -8.53 -18.92
N SER A 223 -15.82 -8.07 -18.57
CA SER A 223 -17.04 -8.30 -19.34
C SER A 223 -17.19 -7.20 -20.39
N GLU A 224 -18.03 -7.39 -21.40
CA GLU A 224 -18.28 -6.37 -22.43
C GLU A 224 -18.64 -4.99 -21.87
N ALA A 225 -19.40 -4.94 -20.77
CA ALA A 225 -19.74 -3.70 -20.07
C ALA A 225 -18.51 -3.01 -19.44
N VAL A 226 -17.47 -3.77 -19.09
CA VAL A 226 -16.22 -3.27 -18.49
C VAL A 226 -15.27 -2.74 -19.55
N SER A 227 -15.34 -3.23 -20.78
CA SER A 227 -14.54 -2.73 -21.90
C SER A 227 -14.73 -1.22 -22.13
N TYR A 228 -15.93 -0.70 -21.87
CA TYR A 228 -16.24 0.72 -22.00
C TYR A 228 -15.67 1.59 -20.83
N THR A 229 -15.64 1.04 -19.63
CA THR A 229 -15.05 1.69 -18.45
C THR A 229 -13.53 1.59 -18.47
N HIS A 230 -12.97 0.60 -19.13
CA HIS A 230 -11.54 0.35 -19.21
C HIS A 230 -10.77 1.51 -19.87
N LEU A 231 -11.31 2.08 -20.93
CA LEU A 231 -10.70 3.23 -21.61
C LEU A 231 -10.69 4.50 -20.73
N ARG A 232 -11.69 4.68 -19.86
CA ARG A 232 -11.76 5.82 -18.93
C ARG A 232 -10.99 5.60 -17.64
N ALA A 233 -10.77 4.36 -17.19
CA ALA A 233 -9.99 4.04 -16.01
C ALA A 233 -8.54 4.53 -16.11
N HIS A 234 -7.99 4.47 -17.31
CA HIS A 234 -6.64 4.95 -17.57
C HIS A 234 -6.53 6.49 -17.55
N GLU A 235 -7.64 7.19 -17.73
CA GLU A 235 -7.68 8.66 -17.61
C GLU A 235 -7.72 9.10 -16.14
N THR A 236 -8.33 8.33 -15.24
CA THR A 236 -8.46 8.70 -13.81
C THR A 236 -7.20 8.44 -13.00
N GLY A 237 -6.33 7.51 -13.39
CA GLY A 237 -5.00 7.34 -12.81
C GLY A 237 -4.08 8.56 -13.01
N ARG A 238 -4.48 9.50 -13.86
CA ARG A 238 -3.72 10.71 -14.20
C ARG A 238 -3.99 11.89 -13.25
N ASN A 239 -5.12 11.89 -12.57
CA ASN A 239 -5.62 13.04 -11.80
C ASN A 239 -5.67 12.80 -10.28
N LEU A 240 -5.12 11.71 -9.77
CA LEU A 240 -4.97 11.39 -8.36
C LEU A 240 -3.50 11.34 -7.99
#